data_f584e09de49cb9107837aea7bd8dbd02
#
_entry.id   f584e09de49cb9107837aea7bd8dbd02
#
_cell.length_a   1.000
_cell.length_b   1.000
_cell.length_c   1.000
_cell.angle_alpha   90.00
_cell.angle_beta   90.00
_cell.angle_gamma   90.00
#
_symmetry.space_group_name_H-M   'P 1'
#
loop_
_entity.id
_entity.type
_entity.pdbx_description
1 polymer ?
#
loop_
_entity_poly.entity_id
_entity_poly.type
_entity_poly.pdbx_seq_one_letter_code
_entity_poly.pdbx_strand_id
1 'polypeptide(L)'
;MKEILLCKYGELTLKGLNRGYFEKLLYRDMKKRLEKAGNFSVTYIQSTVYVEPLDDDADIEEAFRLCRKIFGITTVARAVETEKDIEAIKATAKSYIPAFLRGKATFRADARRSDKRFPMTSPQIAAEVGGAILEVMPELKVDLRAPEITVMTEIRENKAYIHAGAFPGAGGMPTGSSGKALLLLSGGIDSPVAGFMIAKRGVTVEAVHFESYPYTSEQARDK
;
A
#
# COMPACT_ATOMS: atom_id res chain seq x y z
N MET A 1 -19.64 -5.35 -1.21
CA MET A 1 -18.66 -4.72 -0.27
C MET A 1 -17.71 -3.88 -1.08
N LYS A 2 -17.41 -2.67 -0.66
CA LYS A 2 -16.46 -1.79 -1.37
C LYS A 2 -15.03 -2.10 -0.91
N GLU A 3 -14.22 -2.68 -1.80
CA GLU A 3 -12.80 -2.91 -1.56
C GLU A 3 -12.00 -1.67 -1.97
N ILE A 4 -10.99 -1.32 -1.19
CA ILE A 4 -10.11 -0.16 -1.41
C ILE A 4 -8.66 -0.54 -1.09
N LEU A 5 -7.70 0.32 -1.49
CA LEU A 5 -6.32 0.19 -1.06
C LEU A 5 -5.98 1.24 0.00
N LEU A 6 -5.33 0.79 1.06
CA LEU A 6 -4.72 1.64 2.07
C LEU A 6 -3.21 1.68 1.83
N CYS A 7 -2.71 2.80 1.34
CA CYS A 7 -1.29 2.99 1.06
C CYS A 7 -0.67 3.87 2.14
N LYS A 8 0.31 3.36 2.89
CA LYS A 8 1.01 4.14 3.92
C LYS A 8 2.34 4.64 3.37
N TYR A 9 2.67 5.87 3.68
CA TYR A 9 3.97 6.45 3.38
C TYR A 9 4.76 6.69 4.66
N GLY A 10 6.08 6.61 4.56
CA GLY A 10 6.99 6.64 5.71
C GLY A 10 7.74 7.96 5.85
N GLU A 11 8.85 8.11 5.14
CA GLU A 11 9.80 9.23 5.27
C GLU A 11 9.15 10.61 5.06
N LEU A 12 8.06 10.70 4.29
CA LEU A 12 7.34 11.96 4.05
C LEU A 12 6.79 12.57 5.34
N THR A 13 6.43 11.74 6.32
CA THR A 13 5.89 12.21 7.60
C THR A 13 6.91 13.03 8.39
N LEU A 14 8.19 12.83 8.14
CA LEU A 14 9.30 13.50 8.82
C LEU A 14 9.70 14.84 8.17
N LYS A 15 9.02 15.26 7.09
CA LYS A 15 9.40 16.46 6.31
C LYS A 15 8.89 17.79 6.89
N GLY A 16 8.26 17.77 8.06
CA GLY A 16 7.81 18.98 8.75
C GLY A 16 6.98 19.90 7.84
N LEU A 17 7.34 21.16 7.74
CA LEU A 17 6.66 22.18 6.93
C LEU A 17 6.65 21.86 5.41
N ASN A 18 7.61 21.10 4.93
CA ASN A 18 7.71 20.72 3.52
C ASN A 18 6.83 19.51 3.14
N ARG A 19 6.18 18.87 4.12
CA ARG A 19 5.37 17.66 3.93
C ARG A 19 4.36 17.80 2.78
N GLY A 20 3.63 18.93 2.74
CA GLY A 20 2.62 19.17 1.70
C GLY A 20 3.18 19.18 0.26
N TYR A 21 4.43 19.60 0.06
CA TYR A 21 5.09 19.52 -1.23
C TYR A 21 5.31 18.06 -1.68
N PHE A 22 5.83 17.22 -0.78
CA PHE A 22 6.08 15.80 -1.07
C PHE A 22 4.78 15.02 -1.27
N GLU A 23 3.74 15.31 -0.49
CA GLU A 23 2.41 14.71 -0.65
C GLU A 23 1.79 15.04 -2.00
N LYS A 24 1.93 16.29 -2.49
CA LYS A 24 1.46 16.68 -3.83
C LYS A 24 2.17 15.92 -4.95
N LEU A 25 3.49 15.70 -4.82
CA LEU A 25 4.26 14.92 -5.79
C LEU A 25 3.81 13.45 -5.80
N LEU A 26 3.68 12.84 -4.62
CA LEU A 26 3.19 11.48 -4.47
C LEU A 26 1.80 11.32 -5.08
N TYR A 27 0.87 12.20 -4.73
CA TYR A 27 -0.50 12.20 -5.25
C TYR A 27 -0.54 12.25 -6.79
N ARG A 28 0.25 13.14 -7.39
CA ARG A 28 0.33 13.29 -8.85
C ARG A 28 0.86 12.03 -9.52
N ASP A 29 1.92 11.42 -8.97
CA ASP A 29 2.48 10.15 -9.50
C ASP A 29 1.49 9.00 -9.35
N MET A 30 0.82 8.89 -8.20
CA MET A 30 -0.22 7.88 -7.97
C MET A 30 -1.36 8.01 -8.97
N LYS A 31 -1.94 9.19 -9.13
CA LYS A 31 -3.03 9.41 -10.11
C LYS A 31 -2.64 8.98 -11.50
N LYS A 32 -1.50 9.48 -11.99
CA LYS A 32 -1.02 9.15 -13.34
C LYS A 32 -0.81 7.65 -13.57
N ARG A 33 -0.32 6.94 -12.55
CA ARG A 33 -0.07 5.49 -12.67
C ARG A 33 -1.36 4.69 -12.59
N LEU A 34 -2.30 5.10 -11.74
CA LEU A 34 -3.59 4.43 -11.54
C LEU A 34 -4.51 4.53 -12.76
N GLU A 35 -4.35 5.53 -13.64
CA GLU A 35 -5.06 5.61 -14.94
C GLU A 35 -4.93 4.32 -15.77
N LYS A 36 -3.86 3.55 -15.57
CA LYS A 36 -3.66 2.25 -16.25
C LYS A 36 -4.53 1.12 -15.69
N ALA A 37 -5.02 1.27 -14.47
CA ALA A 37 -5.83 0.30 -13.77
C ALA A 37 -7.33 0.67 -13.76
N GLY A 38 -7.69 1.82 -14.29
CA GLY A 38 -9.07 2.32 -14.33
C GLY A 38 -9.24 3.62 -13.57
N ASN A 39 -10.47 3.92 -13.19
CA ASN A 39 -10.85 5.17 -12.56
C ASN A 39 -10.87 5.05 -11.04
N PHE A 40 -9.95 5.75 -10.37
CA PHE A 40 -9.79 5.72 -8.93
C PHE A 40 -9.84 7.11 -8.30
N SER A 41 -10.54 7.22 -7.18
CA SER A 41 -10.37 8.33 -6.26
C SER A 41 -9.10 8.12 -5.44
N VAL A 42 -8.30 9.16 -5.30
CA VAL A 42 -7.10 9.16 -4.45
C VAL A 42 -7.23 10.27 -3.44
N THR A 43 -7.34 9.93 -2.18
CA THR A 43 -7.41 10.89 -1.06
C THR A 43 -6.35 10.56 -0.03
N TYR A 44 -5.92 11.54 0.76
CA TYR A 44 -4.98 11.27 1.85
C TYR A 44 -5.46 11.90 3.15
N ILE A 45 -5.40 11.14 4.20
CA ILE A 45 -5.74 11.56 5.56
C ILE A 45 -4.60 11.11 6.48
N GLN A 46 -4.00 12.05 7.18
CA GLN A 46 -2.82 11.81 8.02
C GLN A 46 -1.66 11.19 7.20
N SER A 47 -1.27 9.95 7.46
CA SER A 47 -0.16 9.26 6.77
C SER A 47 -0.64 8.11 5.88
N THR A 48 -1.90 8.11 5.50
CA THR A 48 -2.53 7.06 4.68
C THR A 48 -3.15 7.68 3.45
N VAL A 49 -2.85 7.11 2.29
CA VAL A 49 -3.53 7.39 1.04
C VAL A 49 -4.58 6.31 0.82
N TYR A 50 -5.80 6.74 0.56
CA TYR A 50 -6.95 5.90 0.23
C TYR A 50 -7.10 5.89 -1.28
N VAL A 51 -7.10 4.71 -1.88
CA VAL A 51 -7.31 4.51 -3.31
C VAL A 51 -8.60 3.72 -3.46
N GLU A 52 -9.63 4.37 -3.95
CA GLU A 52 -10.99 3.85 -4.02
C GLU A 52 -11.45 3.73 -5.47
N PRO A 53 -11.95 2.57 -5.93
CA PRO A 53 -12.54 2.45 -7.26
C PRO A 53 -13.78 3.34 -7.36
N LEU A 54 -13.92 4.04 -8.48
CA LEU A 54 -15.07 4.92 -8.78
C LEU A 54 -16.12 4.23 -9.63
N ASP A 55 -15.76 3.15 -10.32
CA ASP A 55 -16.64 2.34 -11.16
C ASP A 55 -16.25 0.85 -11.07
N ASP A 56 -17.09 -0.01 -11.66
CA ASP A 56 -16.92 -1.46 -11.63
C ASP A 56 -15.82 -1.95 -12.59
N ASP A 57 -15.38 -1.13 -13.54
CA ASP A 57 -14.31 -1.46 -14.50
C ASP A 57 -12.92 -1.24 -13.91
N ALA A 58 -12.81 -0.65 -12.72
CA ALA A 58 -11.56 -0.38 -12.05
C ALA A 58 -10.90 -1.67 -11.55
N ASP A 59 -9.70 -1.99 -12.08
CA ASP A 59 -8.91 -3.17 -11.69
C ASP A 59 -8.13 -2.91 -10.39
N ILE A 60 -8.72 -3.33 -9.26
CA ILE A 60 -8.12 -3.18 -7.93
C ILE A 60 -6.83 -4.00 -7.77
N GLU A 61 -6.69 -5.13 -8.47
CA GLU A 61 -5.50 -5.96 -8.42
C GLU A 61 -4.32 -5.29 -9.14
N GLU A 62 -4.57 -4.72 -10.33
CA GLU A 62 -3.55 -3.94 -11.02
C GLU A 62 -3.21 -2.66 -10.24
N ALA A 63 -4.20 -1.96 -9.69
CA ALA A 63 -3.97 -0.81 -8.83
C ALA A 63 -3.08 -1.17 -7.62
N PHE A 64 -3.32 -2.34 -7.00
CA PHE A 64 -2.50 -2.85 -5.91
C PHE A 64 -1.04 -3.07 -6.36
N ARG A 65 -0.83 -3.71 -7.51
CA ARG A 65 0.52 -3.92 -8.07
C ARG A 65 1.23 -2.62 -8.39
N LEU A 66 0.52 -1.65 -8.97
CA LEU A 66 1.05 -0.32 -9.29
C LEU A 66 1.43 0.45 -8.03
N CYS A 67 0.55 0.51 -7.02
CA CYS A 67 0.81 1.23 -5.76
C CYS A 67 2.06 0.72 -5.05
N ARG A 68 2.32 -0.59 -5.08
CA ARG A 68 3.53 -1.19 -4.48
C ARG A 68 4.83 -0.76 -5.15
N LYS A 69 4.78 -0.30 -6.41
CA LYS A 69 5.94 0.16 -7.20
C LYS A 69 6.15 1.67 -7.11
N ILE A 70 5.33 2.40 -6.37
CA ILE A 70 5.43 3.86 -6.24
C ILE A 70 6.42 4.24 -5.15
N PHE A 71 7.42 5.02 -5.50
CA PHE A 71 8.35 5.56 -4.52
C PHE A 71 7.65 6.53 -3.57
N GLY A 72 7.91 6.36 -2.27
CA GLY A 72 7.21 7.05 -1.19
C GLY A 72 6.21 6.17 -0.45
N ILE A 73 5.65 5.14 -1.09
CA ILE A 73 4.74 4.18 -0.46
C ILE A 73 5.54 3.08 0.23
N THR A 74 5.34 2.93 1.55
CA THR A 74 6.04 1.92 2.36
C THR A 74 5.25 0.63 2.50
N THR A 75 3.92 0.71 2.58
CA THR A 75 3.05 -0.46 2.63
C THR A 75 1.75 -0.22 1.90
N VAL A 76 1.21 -1.28 1.32
CA VAL A 76 -0.11 -1.31 0.67
C VAL A 76 -0.91 -2.47 1.26
N ALA A 77 -2.14 -2.20 1.70
CA ALA A 77 -3.09 -3.21 2.14
C ALA A 77 -4.37 -3.13 1.30
N ARG A 78 -4.93 -4.29 0.97
CA ARG A 78 -6.30 -4.40 0.45
C ARG A 78 -7.23 -4.41 1.64
N ALA A 79 -8.17 -3.51 1.67
CA ALA A 79 -9.08 -3.31 2.78
C ALA A 79 -10.51 -3.22 2.29
N VAL A 80 -11.43 -3.62 3.13
CA VAL A 80 -12.85 -3.41 2.91
C VAL A 80 -13.36 -2.31 3.85
N GLU A 81 -14.17 -1.44 3.29
CA GLU A 81 -14.87 -0.40 4.02
C GLU A 81 -16.12 -0.97 4.69
N THR A 82 -16.39 -0.57 5.93
CA THR A 82 -17.59 -0.93 6.67
C THR A 82 -18.07 0.24 7.54
N GLU A 83 -19.31 0.16 8.01
CA GLU A 83 -19.84 1.11 8.96
C GLU A 83 -19.04 1.09 10.27
N LYS A 84 -19.02 2.23 10.96
CA LYS A 84 -18.34 2.39 12.24
C LYS A 84 -19.22 1.88 13.39
N ASP A 85 -19.58 0.61 13.30
CA ASP A 85 -20.35 -0.15 14.27
C ASP A 85 -19.73 -1.52 14.49
N ILE A 86 -19.71 -2.02 15.73
CA ILE A 86 -18.99 -3.26 16.03
C ILE A 86 -19.63 -4.48 15.37
N GLU A 87 -20.95 -4.54 15.26
CA GLU A 87 -21.63 -5.66 14.63
C GLU A 87 -21.43 -5.66 13.11
N ALA A 88 -21.44 -4.47 12.47
CA ALA A 88 -21.08 -4.32 11.06
C ALA A 88 -19.63 -4.72 10.79
N ILE A 89 -18.71 -4.33 11.69
CA ILE A 89 -17.29 -4.71 11.63
C ILE A 89 -17.12 -6.23 11.72
N LYS A 90 -17.78 -6.89 12.68
CA LYS A 90 -17.75 -8.36 12.86
C LYS A 90 -18.32 -9.08 11.65
N ALA A 91 -19.47 -8.64 11.15
CA ALA A 91 -20.10 -9.22 9.95
C ALA A 91 -19.18 -9.09 8.71
N THR A 92 -18.57 -7.94 8.54
CA THR A 92 -17.61 -7.70 7.47
C THR A 92 -16.36 -8.57 7.63
N ALA A 93 -15.83 -8.71 8.85
CA ALA A 93 -14.69 -9.58 9.12
C ALA A 93 -14.99 -11.04 8.76
N LYS A 94 -16.15 -11.57 9.16
CA LYS A 94 -16.60 -12.94 8.84
C LYS A 94 -16.70 -13.22 7.34
N SER A 95 -17.09 -12.24 6.55
CA SER A 95 -17.31 -12.41 5.10
C SER A 95 -16.06 -12.14 4.25
N TYR A 96 -15.23 -11.17 4.62
CA TYR A 96 -14.09 -10.71 3.81
C TYR A 96 -12.77 -11.39 4.19
N ILE A 97 -12.49 -11.52 5.48
CA ILE A 97 -11.20 -11.95 5.98
C ILE A 97 -10.84 -13.41 5.67
N PRO A 98 -11.79 -14.39 5.66
CA PRO A 98 -11.46 -15.79 5.39
C PRO A 98 -10.71 -16.02 4.07
N ALA A 99 -10.95 -15.21 3.05
CA ALA A 99 -10.24 -15.34 1.77
C ALA A 99 -8.71 -15.14 1.91
N PHE A 100 -8.26 -14.34 2.85
CA PHE A 100 -6.86 -14.02 3.11
C PHE A 100 -6.20 -14.97 4.11
N LEU A 101 -7.01 -15.69 4.91
CA LEU A 101 -6.52 -16.61 5.94
C LEU A 101 -6.43 -18.07 5.47
N ARG A 102 -6.91 -18.38 4.28
CA ARG A 102 -6.81 -19.73 3.71
C ARG A 102 -5.35 -20.21 3.66
N GLY A 103 -5.12 -21.41 4.19
CA GLY A 103 -3.76 -22.01 4.26
C GLY A 103 -2.86 -21.43 5.34
N LYS A 104 -3.39 -20.57 6.22
CA LYS A 104 -2.69 -20.11 7.42
C LYS A 104 -3.09 -20.97 8.62
N ALA A 105 -2.15 -21.18 9.55
CA ALA A 105 -2.40 -21.86 10.80
C ALA A 105 -2.67 -20.87 11.95
N THR A 106 -2.04 -19.71 11.90
CA THR A 106 -2.11 -18.72 12.98
C THR A 106 -2.40 -17.31 12.47
N PHE A 107 -3.14 -16.55 13.27
CA PHE A 107 -3.38 -15.13 13.03
C PHE A 107 -3.41 -14.33 14.34
N ARG A 108 -3.32 -13.01 14.19
CA ARG A 108 -3.61 -12.04 15.25
C ARG A 108 -4.62 -11.03 14.74
N ALA A 109 -5.64 -10.74 15.53
CA ALA A 109 -6.43 -9.54 15.33
C ALA A 109 -5.81 -8.36 16.08
N ASP A 110 -5.81 -7.19 15.46
CA ASP A 110 -5.34 -5.93 16.06
C ASP A 110 -6.26 -4.79 15.63
N ALA A 111 -6.28 -3.69 16.37
CA ALA A 111 -7.10 -2.55 16.02
C ALA A 111 -6.42 -1.21 16.31
N ARG A 112 -6.69 -0.22 15.47
CA ARG A 112 -6.24 1.17 15.64
C ARG A 112 -7.44 2.11 15.58
N ARG A 113 -7.50 3.05 16.52
CA ARG A 113 -8.55 4.06 16.56
C ARG A 113 -7.95 5.45 16.36
N SER A 114 -8.32 6.13 15.28
CA SER A 114 -8.11 7.58 15.14
C SER A 114 -9.20 8.34 15.89
N ASP A 115 -10.44 7.84 15.89
CA ASP A 115 -11.54 8.39 16.66
C ASP A 115 -11.67 7.68 18.02
N LYS A 116 -11.32 8.40 19.08
CA LYS A 116 -11.40 7.90 20.44
C LYS A 116 -12.84 7.89 21.01
N ARG A 117 -13.81 8.49 20.32
CA ARG A 117 -15.24 8.46 20.69
C ARG A 117 -15.90 7.12 20.43
N PHE A 118 -15.28 6.23 19.64
CA PHE A 118 -15.76 4.87 19.47
C PHE A 118 -15.82 4.17 20.84
N PRO A 119 -16.96 3.50 21.21
CA PRO A 119 -17.21 3.09 22.58
C PRO A 119 -16.28 2.00 23.12
N MET A 120 -15.56 1.29 22.21
CA MET A 120 -14.67 0.20 22.57
C MET A 120 -13.20 0.61 22.44
N THR A 121 -12.33 0.08 23.28
CA THR A 121 -10.89 0.20 23.18
C THR A 121 -10.31 -0.66 22.03
N SER A 122 -9.10 -0.35 21.56
CA SER A 122 -8.48 -1.16 20.50
C SER A 122 -8.33 -2.64 20.86
N PRO A 123 -7.91 -3.02 22.09
CA PRO A 123 -7.89 -4.44 22.49
C PRO A 123 -9.28 -5.10 22.49
N GLN A 124 -10.34 -4.39 22.89
CA GLN A 124 -11.69 -4.92 22.84
C GLN A 124 -12.16 -5.17 21.41
N ILE A 125 -11.93 -4.22 20.50
CA ILE A 125 -12.25 -4.39 19.06
C ILE A 125 -11.49 -5.59 18.49
N ALA A 126 -10.20 -5.71 18.81
CA ALA A 126 -9.39 -6.82 18.35
C ALA A 126 -9.90 -8.17 18.85
N ALA A 127 -10.35 -8.25 20.12
CA ALA A 127 -10.93 -9.46 20.69
C ALA A 127 -12.25 -9.85 20.00
N GLU A 128 -13.16 -8.88 19.79
CA GLU A 128 -14.42 -9.09 19.10
C GLU A 128 -14.23 -9.57 17.65
N VAL A 129 -13.35 -8.90 16.91
CA VAL A 129 -13.06 -9.27 15.52
C VAL A 129 -12.35 -10.63 15.45
N GLY A 130 -11.42 -10.90 16.37
CA GLY A 130 -10.74 -12.19 16.47
C GLY A 130 -11.73 -13.32 16.76
N GLY A 131 -12.63 -13.13 17.71
CA GLY A 131 -13.73 -14.07 18.03
C GLY A 131 -14.63 -14.33 16.83
N ALA A 132 -15.05 -13.26 16.14
CA ALA A 132 -15.90 -13.36 14.95
C ALA A 132 -15.24 -14.16 13.81
N ILE A 133 -13.91 -14.03 13.63
CA ILE A 133 -13.16 -14.81 12.64
C ILE A 133 -13.12 -16.29 13.05
N LEU A 134 -12.89 -16.61 14.34
CA LEU A 134 -12.84 -17.99 14.83
C LEU A 134 -14.20 -18.70 14.75
N GLU A 135 -15.31 -17.98 14.79
CA GLU A 135 -16.65 -18.57 14.58
C GLU A 135 -16.81 -19.17 13.17
N VAL A 136 -16.15 -18.60 12.15
CA VAL A 136 -16.23 -19.04 10.74
C VAL A 136 -15.00 -19.82 10.29
N MET A 137 -13.91 -19.76 11.05
CA MET A 137 -12.65 -20.47 10.79
C MET A 137 -12.10 -21.08 12.11
N PRO A 138 -12.81 -22.08 12.68
CA PRO A 138 -12.46 -22.64 14.00
C PRO A 138 -11.13 -23.41 14.00
N GLU A 139 -10.59 -23.74 12.85
CA GLU A 139 -9.29 -24.40 12.67
C GLU A 139 -8.10 -23.47 12.96
N LEU A 140 -8.29 -22.16 12.91
CA LEU A 140 -7.24 -21.19 13.14
C LEU A 140 -6.90 -21.04 14.62
N LYS A 141 -5.64 -20.71 14.90
CA LYS A 141 -5.17 -20.39 16.25
C LYS A 141 -4.75 -18.93 16.34
N VAL A 142 -5.03 -18.31 17.47
CA VAL A 142 -4.55 -16.96 17.76
C VAL A 142 -3.12 -17.04 18.28
N ASP A 143 -2.19 -16.34 17.60
CA ASP A 143 -0.81 -16.15 18.07
C ASP A 143 -0.50 -14.66 18.14
N LEU A 144 -0.32 -14.15 19.36
CA LEU A 144 -0.05 -12.72 19.59
C LEU A 144 1.43 -12.36 19.40
N ARG A 145 2.35 -13.35 19.39
CA ARG A 145 3.79 -13.11 19.34
C ARG A 145 4.36 -13.23 17.93
N ALA A 146 4.03 -14.30 17.22
CA ALA A 146 4.56 -14.61 15.90
C ALA A 146 3.46 -15.10 14.95
N PRO A 147 2.38 -14.32 14.72
CA PRO A 147 1.31 -14.72 13.81
C PRO A 147 1.81 -14.77 12.36
N GLU A 148 1.32 -15.72 11.59
CA GLU A 148 1.57 -15.75 10.14
C GLU A 148 0.95 -14.55 9.43
N ILE A 149 -0.18 -14.04 9.95
CA ILE A 149 -0.88 -12.88 9.40
C ILE A 149 -1.55 -12.07 10.50
N THR A 150 -1.57 -10.75 10.33
CA THR A 150 -2.31 -9.85 11.22
C THR A 150 -3.52 -9.30 10.51
N VAL A 151 -4.70 -9.49 11.10
CA VAL A 151 -5.94 -8.83 10.71
C VAL A 151 -6.02 -7.51 11.45
N MET A 152 -6.13 -6.42 10.72
CA MET A 152 -6.16 -5.06 11.26
C MET A 152 -7.53 -4.43 11.06
N THR A 153 -8.10 -3.89 12.13
CA THR A 153 -9.29 -3.04 12.09
C THR A 153 -8.88 -1.59 12.35
N GLU A 154 -9.13 -0.70 11.39
CA GLU A 154 -8.83 0.73 11.54
C GLU A 154 -10.14 1.52 11.71
N ILE A 155 -10.40 2.07 12.91
CA ILE A 155 -11.53 2.97 13.17
C ILE A 155 -11.11 4.39 12.80
N ARG A 156 -11.80 4.98 11.85
CA ARG A 156 -11.61 6.34 11.39
C ARG A 156 -12.80 7.22 11.82
N GLU A 157 -12.81 8.48 11.43
CA GLU A 157 -13.83 9.44 11.86
C GLU A 157 -15.24 8.99 11.47
N ASN A 158 -15.45 8.63 10.21
CA ASN A 158 -16.77 8.32 9.66
C ASN A 158 -16.99 6.83 9.36
N LYS A 159 -15.91 6.04 9.22
CA LYS A 159 -15.97 4.66 8.75
C LYS A 159 -14.95 3.79 9.47
N ALA A 160 -15.08 2.48 9.28
CA ALA A 160 -14.06 1.52 9.67
C ALA A 160 -13.53 0.78 8.43
N TYR A 161 -12.30 0.29 8.54
CA TYR A 161 -11.63 -0.48 7.48
C TYR A 161 -11.04 -1.74 8.07
N ILE A 162 -11.20 -2.86 7.36
CA ILE A 162 -10.65 -4.15 7.79
C ILE A 162 -9.76 -4.68 6.68
N HIS A 163 -8.57 -5.13 7.04
CA HIS A 163 -7.64 -5.78 6.11
C HIS A 163 -6.83 -6.88 6.78
N ALA A 164 -6.37 -7.84 5.99
CA ALA A 164 -5.47 -8.90 6.43
C ALA A 164 -4.11 -8.73 5.76
N GLY A 165 -3.10 -8.48 6.59
CA GLY A 165 -1.75 -8.20 6.12
C GLY A 165 -1.58 -6.80 5.50
N ALA A 166 -0.32 -6.43 5.34
CA ALA A 166 0.10 -5.25 4.59
C ALA A 166 1.39 -5.62 3.84
N PHE A 167 1.42 -5.34 2.56
CA PHE A 167 2.52 -5.73 1.69
C PHE A 167 3.53 -4.60 1.55
N PRO A 168 4.83 -4.89 1.48
CA PRO A 168 5.83 -3.87 1.31
C PRO A 168 5.67 -3.15 -0.04
N GLY A 169 5.77 -1.82 0.02
CA GLY A 169 5.90 -0.95 -1.14
C GLY A 169 7.35 -0.61 -1.44
N ALA A 170 7.58 0.20 -2.47
CA ALA A 170 8.92 0.60 -2.89
C ALA A 170 9.67 1.45 -1.85
N GLY A 171 8.96 2.16 -0.98
CA GLY A 171 9.54 3.09 -0.01
C GLY A 171 10.25 4.27 -0.67
N GLY A 172 11.13 4.94 0.06
CA GLY A 172 11.89 6.07 -0.45
C GLY A 172 11.10 7.37 -0.54
N MET A 173 11.44 8.20 -1.53
CA MET A 173 10.89 9.55 -1.72
C MET A 173 10.14 9.64 -3.06
N PRO A 174 9.08 10.46 -3.15
CA PRO A 174 8.36 10.67 -4.40
C PRO A 174 9.27 11.16 -5.53
N THR A 175 9.12 10.62 -6.71
CA THR A 175 9.89 11.00 -7.90
C THR A 175 9.76 12.50 -8.19
N GLY A 176 10.89 13.15 -8.48
CA GLY A 176 10.96 14.59 -8.74
C GLY A 176 11.08 15.46 -7.50
N SER A 177 11.18 14.87 -6.30
CA SER A 177 11.35 15.63 -5.05
C SER A 177 12.81 16.07 -4.82
N SER A 178 13.79 15.49 -5.55
CA SER A 178 15.24 15.70 -5.32
C SER A 178 16.00 16.04 -6.60
N GLY A 179 15.34 16.74 -7.54
CA GLY A 179 15.97 17.18 -8.78
C GLY A 179 16.00 16.11 -9.88
N LYS A 180 16.94 16.26 -10.84
CA LYS A 180 17.10 15.39 -11.99
C LYS A 180 18.54 14.87 -12.10
N ALA A 181 18.70 13.69 -12.66
CA ALA A 181 20.00 13.10 -12.98
C ALA A 181 19.95 12.43 -14.35
N LEU A 182 21.07 12.45 -15.06
CA LEU A 182 21.28 11.71 -16.30
C LEU A 182 22.06 10.43 -15.97
N LEU A 183 21.46 9.28 -16.25
CA LEU A 183 22.07 7.97 -16.07
C LEU A 183 22.75 7.54 -17.37
N LEU A 184 24.05 7.25 -17.31
CA LEU A 184 24.75 6.57 -18.39
C LEU A 184 24.39 5.08 -18.32
N LEU A 185 23.46 4.67 -19.20
CA LEU A 185 22.96 3.29 -19.22
C LEU A 185 23.93 2.42 -20.03
N SER A 186 24.51 1.44 -19.37
CA SER A 186 25.37 0.44 -20.00
C SER A 186 24.63 -0.89 -20.21
N GLY A 187 25.23 -1.81 -20.97
CA GLY A 187 24.75 -3.18 -21.09
C GLY A 187 24.92 -4.04 -19.83
N GLY A 188 25.56 -3.52 -18.75
CA GLY A 188 25.76 -4.19 -17.47
C GLY A 188 24.56 -4.12 -16.54
N ILE A 189 24.64 -4.84 -15.41
CA ILE A 189 23.58 -4.87 -14.39
C ILE A 189 23.66 -3.69 -13.41
N ASP A 190 24.80 -3.04 -13.28
CA ASP A 190 25.04 -2.01 -12.24
C ASP A 190 24.31 -0.70 -12.54
N SER A 191 24.26 -0.27 -13.81
CA SER A 191 23.63 1.00 -14.16
C SER A 191 22.12 1.02 -13.91
N PRO A 192 21.31 -0.01 -14.21
CA PRO A 192 19.91 -0.06 -13.80
C PRO A 192 19.72 -0.04 -12.28
N VAL A 193 20.59 -0.73 -11.52
CA VAL A 193 20.54 -0.73 -10.05
C VAL A 193 20.86 0.66 -9.51
N ALA A 194 21.91 1.32 -10.00
CA ALA A 194 22.25 2.69 -9.63
C ALA A 194 21.10 3.66 -9.94
N GLY A 195 20.51 3.55 -11.13
CA GLY A 195 19.36 4.33 -11.54
C GLY A 195 18.16 4.15 -10.59
N PHE A 196 17.84 2.90 -10.23
CA PHE A 196 16.79 2.59 -9.26
C PHE A 196 17.08 3.20 -7.88
N MET A 197 18.31 3.06 -7.38
CA MET A 197 18.70 3.58 -6.07
C MET A 197 18.58 5.11 -6.01
N ILE A 198 18.99 5.81 -7.06
CA ILE A 198 18.88 7.27 -7.15
C ILE A 198 17.41 7.70 -7.31
N ALA A 199 16.65 7.02 -8.18
CA ALA A 199 15.22 7.29 -8.36
C ALA A 199 14.44 7.11 -7.04
N LYS A 200 14.79 6.09 -6.26
CA LYS A 200 14.20 5.83 -4.92
C LYS A 200 14.46 6.97 -3.92
N ARG A 201 15.46 7.80 -4.15
CA ARG A 201 15.76 9.01 -3.35
C ARG A 201 15.01 10.26 -3.85
N GLY A 202 14.07 10.07 -4.79
CA GLY A 202 13.22 11.14 -5.31
C GLY A 202 13.77 11.88 -6.53
N VAL A 203 14.87 11.41 -7.10
CA VAL A 203 15.46 12.00 -8.29
C VAL A 203 14.69 11.55 -9.55
N THR A 204 14.36 12.46 -10.44
CA THR A 204 13.91 12.12 -11.80
C THR A 204 15.12 11.66 -12.60
N VAL A 205 15.10 10.41 -13.04
CA VAL A 205 16.20 9.83 -13.82
C VAL A 205 15.84 9.84 -15.30
N GLU A 206 16.68 10.47 -16.09
CA GLU A 206 16.72 10.36 -17.55
C GLU A 206 17.91 9.46 -17.89
N ALA A 207 17.82 8.66 -18.95
CA ALA A 207 18.88 7.74 -19.32
C ALA A 207 19.41 8.05 -20.72
N VAL A 208 20.74 7.91 -20.91
CA VAL A 208 21.39 7.95 -22.20
C VAL A 208 22.22 6.68 -22.38
N HIS A 209 22.07 6.05 -23.52
CA HIS A 209 22.86 4.92 -23.94
C HIS A 209 23.73 5.32 -25.12
N PHE A 210 25.07 5.05 -25.04
CA PHE A 210 26.00 5.26 -26.14
C PHE A 210 26.16 3.96 -26.91
N GLU A 211 25.85 4.02 -28.19
CA GLU A 211 25.99 2.90 -29.10
C GLU A 211 27.21 3.11 -30.03
N SER A 212 28.02 2.08 -30.22
CA SER A 212 29.15 2.05 -31.14
C SER A 212 28.99 0.84 -32.06
N TYR A 213 28.47 1.07 -33.26
CA TYR A 213 28.39 0.04 -34.29
C TYR A 213 29.76 -0.28 -34.84
N PRO A 214 30.14 -1.57 -35.06
CA PRO A 214 29.40 -2.80 -34.78
C PRO A 214 29.68 -3.41 -33.39
N TYR A 215 30.31 -2.69 -32.48
CA TYR A 215 30.80 -3.20 -31.18
C TYR A 215 29.73 -3.31 -30.09
N THR A 216 28.63 -2.59 -30.24
CA THR A 216 27.51 -2.72 -29.30
C THR A 216 26.61 -3.92 -29.70
N SER A 217 26.52 -4.92 -28.84
CA SER A 217 25.70 -6.12 -29.10
C SER A 217 24.21 -5.79 -29.12
N GLU A 218 23.42 -6.61 -29.87
CA GLU A 218 21.96 -6.50 -29.87
C GLU A 218 21.36 -6.66 -28.45
N GLN A 219 21.91 -7.56 -27.64
CA GLN A 219 21.51 -7.76 -26.24
C GLN A 219 21.72 -6.52 -25.36
N ALA A 220 22.66 -5.65 -25.70
CA ALA A 220 22.87 -4.39 -25.00
C ALA A 220 21.84 -3.32 -25.38
N ARG A 221 21.21 -3.45 -26.58
CA ARG A 221 20.13 -2.56 -27.04
C ARG A 221 18.78 -2.93 -26.43
N ASP A 222 18.54 -4.23 -26.19
CA ASP A 222 17.26 -4.75 -25.70
C ASP A 222 17.04 -4.52 -24.19
N LYS A 223 17.95 -3.91 -23.49
CA LYS A 223 17.85 -3.53 -22.08
C LYS A 223 17.22 -2.18 -21.86
#